data_a24e93f53b752918c871d2e1622e0405
#
_entry.id   a24e93f53b752918c871d2e1622e0405
#
_cell.length_a   1.000
_cell.length_b   1.000
_cell.length_c   1.000
_cell.angle_alpha   90.00
_cell.angle_beta   90.00
_cell.angle_gamma   90.00
#
_symmetry.space_group_name_H-M   'P 1'
#
loop_
_entity.id
_entity.type
_entity.pdbx_description
1 polymer ?
#
loop_
_entity_poly.entity_id
_entity_poly.type
_entity_poly.pdbx_seq_one_letter_code
_entity_poly.pdbx_strand_id
1 'polypeptide(L)'
;MAGEIQNKDDYLFGMLDSDDVRTGLITGNTFRNKPVQYAVVDGLAVFEGCIVLGEAENIEKHTEEAQQVSVEDAGGVIAHGVGITGDQYRWPNGLVPYMIDSGLPNKSRVTNAIAHWEQHTNIRFVERTSSNQSQYNDYVYFKPASGCWSYVGRQGGRQDVGLASGCSTGNTIHEIGHAIGLWHEQSREDRDLHIKVHWNNIQTGKEHNFDQHITDGDDYGPYDYNSIMHYHATAFSKNGQPTITTIPAGKSIGQRSNLSNGDISAVHAMYITWHRNMTVALTYASYHSRNAWVYISSMGWRKIEGGSENGTTNMFAAFCEAKANSRKVNVYADGNTVYRMELL
;
A
#
# COMPACT_ATOMS: atom_id res chain seq x y z
N MET A 1 -0.59 14.96 -29.11
CA MET A 1 0.37 13.85 -29.11
C MET A 1 -0.45 12.60 -28.86
N ALA A 2 -0.41 11.65 -29.78
CA ALA A 2 -1.21 10.44 -29.73
C ALA A 2 -0.75 9.58 -28.55
N GLY A 3 -1.72 9.16 -27.71
CA GLY A 3 -1.45 8.23 -26.63
C GLY A 3 -0.95 6.89 -27.19
N GLU A 4 0.16 6.41 -26.66
CA GLU A 4 0.61 5.05 -26.88
C GLU A 4 -0.51 4.09 -26.52
N ILE A 5 -0.92 3.28 -27.49
CA ILE A 5 -1.84 2.16 -27.27
C ILE A 5 -1.05 1.17 -26.39
N GLN A 6 -1.39 1.12 -25.11
CA GLN A 6 -0.86 0.09 -24.21
C GLN A 6 -1.21 -1.27 -24.79
N ASN A 7 -0.20 -2.10 -25.01
CA ASN A 7 -0.35 -3.43 -25.56
C ASN A 7 -1.19 -4.26 -24.57
N LYS A 8 -2.17 -5.02 -25.05
CA LYS A 8 -3.03 -5.89 -24.21
C LYS A 8 -2.24 -6.87 -23.34
N ASP A 9 -1.01 -7.17 -23.73
CA ASP A 9 -0.11 -8.11 -23.06
C ASP A 9 0.59 -7.48 -21.84
N ASP A 10 0.64 -6.13 -21.70
CA ASP A 10 1.28 -5.44 -20.58
C ASP A 10 0.56 -5.69 -19.24
N TYR A 11 -0.73 -5.99 -19.26
CA TYR A 11 -1.55 -6.22 -18.06
C TYR A 11 -1.36 -7.61 -17.44
N LEU A 12 -1.03 -8.59 -18.28
CA LEU A 12 -0.76 -9.97 -17.85
C LEU A 12 0.74 -10.17 -17.55
N PHE A 13 1.58 -9.24 -18.00
CA PHE A 13 3.00 -9.35 -17.81
C PHE A 13 3.37 -9.13 -16.34
N GLY A 14 3.97 -10.13 -15.76
CA GLY A 14 4.55 -10.03 -14.43
C GLY A 14 3.78 -10.73 -13.32
N MET A 15 2.52 -11.18 -13.55
CA MET A 15 1.85 -12.03 -12.57
C MET A 15 2.58 -13.37 -12.47
N LEU A 16 2.94 -13.74 -11.25
CA LEU A 16 3.53 -15.03 -10.93
C LEU A 16 2.45 -16.09 -10.80
N ASP A 17 2.65 -17.22 -11.43
CA ASP A 17 1.73 -18.34 -11.39
C ASP A 17 2.47 -19.67 -11.35
N SER A 18 1.89 -20.67 -10.68
CA SER A 18 2.38 -22.05 -10.61
C SER A 18 1.20 -23.00 -10.36
N ASP A 19 1.33 -24.22 -10.90
CA ASP A 19 0.37 -25.30 -10.60
C ASP A 19 0.62 -25.91 -9.20
N ASP A 20 1.77 -25.61 -8.56
CA ASP A 20 2.05 -25.99 -7.17
C ASP A 20 1.35 -25.02 -6.22
N VAL A 21 0.06 -25.29 -5.95
CA VAL A 21 -0.77 -24.52 -5.03
C VAL A 21 -0.86 -25.26 -3.70
N ARG A 22 -0.49 -24.59 -2.62
CA ARG A 22 -0.47 -25.15 -1.26
C ARG A 22 -1.39 -24.35 -0.34
N THR A 23 -1.76 -24.96 0.78
CA THR A 23 -2.47 -24.29 1.87
C THR A 23 -1.53 -24.22 3.07
N GLY A 24 -1.40 -23.03 3.63
CA GLY A 24 -0.60 -22.80 4.83
C GLY A 24 -1.34 -21.89 5.82
N LEU A 25 -0.84 -21.83 7.05
CA LEU A 25 -1.34 -20.95 8.09
C LEU A 25 -0.44 -19.71 8.17
N ILE A 26 -1.04 -18.54 8.08
CA ILE A 26 -0.36 -17.27 8.31
C ILE A 26 -0.90 -16.58 9.56
N THR A 27 -0.05 -15.76 10.19
CA THR A 27 -0.41 -14.97 11.36
C THR A 27 -0.14 -13.52 11.09
N GLY A 28 -1.12 -12.67 11.32
CA GLY A 28 -1.04 -11.22 11.24
C GLY A 28 -1.42 -10.58 12.59
N ASN A 29 -1.60 -9.28 12.59
CA ASN A 29 -1.96 -8.57 13.82
C ASN A 29 -3.39 -8.82 14.28
N THR A 30 -4.29 -8.99 13.35
CA THR A 30 -5.73 -9.10 13.57
C THR A 30 -6.21 -10.54 13.52
N PHE A 31 -5.33 -11.49 13.16
CA PHE A 31 -5.66 -12.90 13.01
C PHE A 31 -4.46 -13.78 13.37
N ARG A 32 -4.75 -15.01 13.81
CA ARG A 32 -3.75 -16.07 14.01
C ARG A 32 -4.16 -17.31 13.26
N ASN A 33 -3.15 -18.00 12.68
CA ASN A 33 -3.35 -19.27 12.01
C ASN A 33 -4.47 -19.23 10.95
N LYS A 34 -4.58 -18.11 10.21
CA LYS A 34 -5.52 -17.98 9.10
C LYS A 34 -5.06 -18.87 7.95
N PRO A 35 -5.90 -19.81 7.49
CA PRO A 35 -5.56 -20.62 6.33
C PRO A 35 -5.58 -19.76 5.07
N VAL A 36 -4.53 -19.83 4.26
CA VAL A 36 -4.42 -19.19 2.95
C VAL A 36 -3.95 -20.19 1.93
N GLN A 37 -4.44 -20.07 0.69
CA GLN A 37 -3.90 -20.79 -0.46
C GLN A 37 -2.91 -19.87 -1.18
N TYR A 38 -1.78 -20.42 -1.61
CA TYR A 38 -0.74 -19.69 -2.33
C TYR A 38 -0.09 -20.57 -3.38
N ALA A 39 0.39 -19.98 -4.46
CA ALA A 39 1.22 -20.66 -5.45
C ALA A 39 2.69 -20.64 -4.99
N VAL A 40 3.42 -21.72 -5.21
CA VAL A 40 4.87 -21.76 -4.96
C VAL A 40 5.60 -21.39 -6.25
N VAL A 41 6.29 -20.27 -6.26
CA VAL A 41 7.08 -19.79 -7.40
C VAL A 41 8.48 -19.41 -6.92
N ASP A 42 9.50 -20.02 -7.48
CA ASP A 42 10.91 -19.79 -7.11
C ASP A 42 11.17 -19.93 -5.58
N GLY A 43 10.43 -20.84 -4.91
CA GLY A 43 10.51 -21.05 -3.46
C GLY A 43 9.71 -20.07 -2.62
N LEU A 44 9.11 -19.07 -3.23
CA LEU A 44 8.25 -18.07 -2.57
C LEU A 44 6.79 -18.52 -2.54
N ALA A 45 6.09 -18.23 -1.45
CA ALA A 45 4.63 -18.35 -1.36
C ALA A 45 4.00 -17.09 -1.96
N VAL A 46 3.44 -17.22 -3.15
CA VAL A 46 2.84 -16.12 -3.91
C VAL A 46 1.32 -16.16 -3.78
N PHE A 47 0.76 -15.06 -3.33
CA PHE A 47 -0.67 -14.85 -3.15
C PHE A 47 -1.13 -13.75 -4.13
N GLU A 48 -2.33 -13.89 -4.69
CA GLU A 48 -2.88 -12.93 -5.65
C GLU A 48 -1.89 -12.54 -6.77
N GLY A 49 -1.08 -13.51 -7.23
CA GLY A 49 -0.23 -13.38 -8.42
C GLY A 49 0.98 -12.44 -8.31
N CYS A 50 1.09 -11.58 -7.30
CA CYS A 50 2.24 -10.68 -7.14
C CYS A 50 2.56 -10.34 -5.68
N ILE A 51 1.82 -10.85 -4.73
CA ILE A 51 2.04 -10.63 -3.30
C ILE A 51 2.83 -11.81 -2.72
N VAL A 52 3.99 -11.54 -2.16
CA VAL A 52 4.80 -12.55 -1.47
C VAL A 52 4.44 -12.57 0.01
N LEU A 53 4.01 -13.74 0.50
CA LEU A 53 3.73 -13.98 1.92
C LEU A 53 4.98 -14.38 2.71
N GLY A 54 6.00 -14.90 2.03
CA GLY A 54 7.26 -15.36 2.60
C GLY A 54 7.86 -16.51 1.77
N GLU A 55 8.92 -17.12 2.29
CA GLU A 55 9.43 -18.38 1.76
C GLU A 55 8.39 -19.49 2.04
N ALA A 56 8.07 -20.31 1.03
CA ALA A 56 7.05 -21.37 1.15
C ALA A 56 7.40 -22.36 2.28
N GLU A 57 8.67 -22.73 2.42
CA GLU A 57 9.18 -23.61 3.47
C GLU A 57 8.89 -23.07 4.89
N ASN A 58 9.03 -21.75 5.09
CA ASN A 58 8.78 -21.13 6.39
C ASN A 58 7.29 -21.15 6.74
N ILE A 59 6.40 -20.97 5.75
CA ILE A 59 4.95 -21.06 5.96
C ILE A 59 4.53 -22.49 6.27
N GLU A 60 5.11 -23.48 5.60
CA GLU A 60 4.85 -24.88 5.87
C GLU A 60 5.27 -25.27 7.27
N LYS A 61 6.50 -24.90 7.67
CA LYS A 61 6.99 -25.14 9.03
C LYS A 61 6.10 -24.51 10.09
N HIS A 62 5.70 -23.23 9.89
CA HIS A 62 4.75 -22.57 10.80
C HIS A 62 3.41 -23.31 10.86
N THR A 63 2.93 -23.80 9.72
CA THR A 63 1.68 -24.58 9.63
C THR A 63 1.75 -25.87 10.41
N GLU A 64 2.85 -26.63 10.29
CA GLU A 64 3.08 -27.85 11.04
C GLU A 64 3.15 -27.59 12.56
N GLU A 65 3.88 -26.55 12.98
CA GLU A 65 3.98 -26.13 14.38
C GLU A 65 2.63 -25.69 14.94
N ALA A 66 1.85 -24.92 14.19
CA ALA A 66 0.53 -24.45 14.62
C ALA A 66 -0.51 -25.56 14.76
N GLN A 67 -0.43 -26.62 13.95
CA GLN A 67 -1.32 -27.80 14.03
C GLN A 67 -1.05 -28.65 15.26
N GLN A 68 0.12 -28.54 15.89
CA GLN A 68 0.49 -29.26 17.11
C GLN A 68 0.01 -28.58 18.39
N VAL A 69 -0.48 -27.34 18.32
CA VAL A 69 -0.98 -26.56 19.47
C VAL A 69 -2.50 -26.42 19.37
N SER A 70 -3.23 -26.95 20.36
CA SER A 70 -4.70 -26.86 20.45
C SER A 70 -5.15 -25.41 20.66
N VAL A 71 -6.19 -25.00 19.90
CA VAL A 71 -6.74 -23.65 19.80
C VAL A 71 -7.48 -23.23 21.06
N GLU A 72 -7.16 -22.06 21.60
CA GLU A 72 -8.10 -21.25 22.39
C GLU A 72 -8.22 -19.85 21.79
N ASP A 73 -9.46 -19.44 21.65
CA ASP A 73 -10.12 -18.26 21.15
C ASP A 73 -9.35 -16.92 21.11
N ALA A 74 -9.51 -16.16 20.04
CA ALA A 74 -9.34 -14.70 20.02
C ALA A 74 -10.48 -14.05 19.25
N GLY A 75 -11.32 -13.29 19.97
CA GLY A 75 -12.41 -12.51 19.42
C GLY A 75 -11.92 -11.40 18.51
N GLY A 76 -12.57 -11.25 17.35
CA GLY A 76 -12.25 -10.28 16.34
C GLY A 76 -12.84 -8.91 16.62
N VAL A 77 -12.09 -7.86 16.28
CA VAL A 77 -12.56 -6.48 16.14
C VAL A 77 -12.61 -6.15 14.65
N ILE A 78 -13.73 -5.61 14.20
CA ILE A 78 -13.97 -5.23 12.80
C ILE A 78 -13.20 -3.95 12.50
N ALA A 79 -12.37 -3.97 11.47
CA ALA A 79 -11.75 -2.77 10.90
C ALA A 79 -11.80 -2.84 9.37
N HIS A 80 -12.04 -1.71 8.73
CA HIS A 80 -12.32 -1.56 7.31
C HIS A 80 -11.08 -1.10 6.54
N GLY A 81 -10.80 -1.67 5.32
CA GLY A 81 -9.84 -1.11 4.39
C GLY A 81 -8.97 -2.03 3.53
N VAL A 82 -8.37 -1.55 2.40
CA VAL A 82 -7.40 -2.31 1.57
C VAL A 82 -5.95 -1.89 1.79
N GLY A 83 -5.65 -1.30 2.91
CA GLY A 83 -4.31 -1.22 3.44
C GLY A 83 -4.09 -2.33 4.46
N ILE A 84 -2.91 -2.92 4.53
CA ILE A 84 -2.59 -3.88 5.58
C ILE A 84 -2.85 -3.26 6.95
N THR A 85 -3.60 -3.97 7.80
CA THR A 85 -3.97 -3.47 9.13
C THR A 85 -2.78 -3.47 10.09
N GLY A 86 -2.51 -2.32 10.71
CA GLY A 86 -1.53 -2.16 11.79
C GLY A 86 -0.35 -1.24 11.48
N ASP A 87 -0.07 -0.33 12.42
CA ASP A 87 0.97 0.72 12.28
C ASP A 87 2.39 0.17 12.13
N GLN A 88 2.68 -1.05 12.62
CA GLN A 88 4.00 -1.66 12.47
C GLN A 88 4.35 -2.01 11.02
N TYR A 89 3.35 -2.18 10.15
CA TYR A 89 3.54 -2.38 8.71
C TYR A 89 3.68 -1.07 7.93
N ARG A 90 3.61 0.07 8.63
CA ARG A 90 3.84 1.38 8.02
C ARG A 90 5.32 1.74 8.08
N TRP A 91 5.81 2.35 7.03
CA TRP A 91 7.13 2.96 7.02
C TRP A 91 7.14 4.20 7.92
N PRO A 92 8.02 4.29 8.91
CA PRO A 92 8.05 5.42 9.85
C PRO A 92 8.12 6.77 9.11
N ASN A 93 7.19 7.66 9.42
CA ASN A 93 7.06 8.99 8.78
C ASN A 93 6.87 8.94 7.25
N GLY A 94 6.42 7.82 6.69
CA GLY A 94 6.32 7.63 5.24
C GLY A 94 7.67 7.60 4.52
N LEU A 95 8.79 7.38 5.23
CA LEU A 95 10.12 7.32 4.65
C LEU A 95 10.49 5.86 4.34
N VAL A 96 10.72 5.57 3.07
CA VAL A 96 11.06 4.24 2.54
C VAL A 96 12.53 4.22 2.11
N PRO A 97 13.43 3.66 2.90
CA PRO A 97 14.80 3.42 2.42
C PRO A 97 14.81 2.35 1.34
N TYR A 98 15.62 2.52 0.31
CA TYR A 98 15.68 1.56 -0.80
C TYR A 98 17.09 1.34 -1.34
N MET A 99 17.27 0.22 -2.00
CA MET A 99 18.43 -0.09 -2.84
C MET A 99 17.97 -0.69 -4.16
N ILE A 100 18.76 -0.49 -5.20
CA ILE A 100 18.54 -1.12 -6.51
C ILE A 100 19.72 -2.05 -6.79
N ASP A 101 19.41 -3.31 -7.04
CA ASP A 101 20.42 -4.31 -7.43
C ASP A 101 21.24 -3.82 -8.63
N SER A 102 22.56 -4.03 -8.57
CA SER A 102 23.47 -3.60 -9.64
C SER A 102 23.16 -4.29 -10.98
N GLY A 103 22.67 -5.53 -10.93
CA GLY A 103 22.29 -6.33 -12.09
C GLY A 103 20.87 -6.12 -12.59
N LEU A 104 20.06 -5.28 -11.93
CA LEU A 104 18.69 -5.00 -12.38
C LEU A 104 18.72 -4.25 -13.72
N PRO A 105 18.16 -4.81 -14.80
CA PRO A 105 18.07 -4.10 -16.08
C PRO A 105 17.01 -2.98 -15.99
N ASN A 106 17.18 -1.94 -16.81
CA ASN A 106 16.23 -0.82 -16.94
C ASN A 106 15.83 -0.20 -15.56
N LYS A 107 16.84 0.23 -14.80
CA LYS A 107 16.65 0.84 -13.46
C LYS A 107 15.78 2.10 -13.47
N SER A 108 15.65 2.78 -14.62
CA SER A 108 14.85 4.00 -14.75
C SER A 108 13.37 3.78 -14.41
N ARG A 109 12.82 2.55 -14.62
CA ARG A 109 11.45 2.23 -14.19
C ARG A 109 11.27 2.35 -12.67
N VAL A 110 12.32 2.02 -11.89
CA VAL A 110 12.29 2.18 -10.42
C VAL A 110 12.37 3.65 -10.03
N THR A 111 13.33 4.40 -10.59
CA THR A 111 13.46 5.83 -10.26
C THR A 111 12.27 6.65 -10.73
N ASN A 112 11.67 6.32 -11.88
CA ASN A 112 10.44 6.95 -12.36
C ASN A 112 9.23 6.61 -11.47
N ALA A 113 9.11 5.36 -11.01
CA ALA A 113 8.05 4.96 -10.10
C ALA A 113 8.19 5.66 -8.73
N ILE A 114 9.39 5.73 -8.18
CA ILE A 114 9.69 6.49 -6.96
C ILE A 114 9.29 7.96 -7.14
N ALA A 115 9.74 8.61 -8.21
CA ALA A 115 9.39 10.00 -8.49
C ALA A 115 7.88 10.21 -8.60
N HIS A 116 7.15 9.25 -9.19
CA HIS A 116 5.69 9.29 -9.27
C HIS A 116 5.03 9.23 -7.89
N TRP A 117 5.47 8.34 -6.99
CA TRP A 117 4.98 8.26 -5.63
C TRP A 117 5.26 9.53 -4.82
N GLU A 118 6.47 10.09 -4.92
CA GLU A 118 6.87 11.31 -4.22
C GLU A 118 6.12 12.55 -4.70
N GLN A 119 5.78 12.59 -5.99
CA GLN A 119 5.03 13.70 -6.59
C GLN A 119 3.57 13.74 -6.11
N HIS A 120 2.95 12.58 -5.89
CA HIS A 120 1.50 12.48 -5.68
C HIS A 120 1.10 12.18 -4.23
N THR A 121 2.05 11.73 -3.38
CA THR A 121 1.76 11.32 -2.00
C THR A 121 2.72 11.96 -1.00
N ASN A 122 2.50 11.65 0.28
CA ASN A 122 3.40 11.98 1.37
C ASN A 122 4.51 10.94 1.59
N ILE A 123 4.58 9.87 0.79
CA ILE A 123 5.68 8.90 0.83
C ILE A 123 6.95 9.54 0.26
N ARG A 124 8.06 9.27 0.92
CA ARG A 124 9.40 9.74 0.52
C ARG A 124 10.35 8.57 0.48
N PHE A 125 11.30 8.62 -0.44
CA PHE A 125 12.29 7.57 -0.61
C PHE A 125 13.69 8.09 -0.34
N VAL A 126 14.53 7.27 0.26
CA VAL A 126 15.94 7.56 0.49
C VAL A 126 16.80 6.39 0.01
N GLU A 127 17.74 6.66 -0.88
CA GLU A 127 18.68 5.62 -1.31
C GLU A 127 19.59 5.22 -0.15
N ARG A 128 19.59 3.94 0.16
CA ARG A 128 20.46 3.36 1.18
C ARG A 128 21.83 3.09 0.57
N THR A 129 22.84 3.75 1.11
CA THR A 129 24.23 3.70 0.64
C THR A 129 25.16 3.21 1.76
N SER A 130 26.41 2.97 1.46
CA SER A 130 27.43 2.62 2.46
C SER A 130 27.63 3.69 3.56
N SER A 131 27.33 4.96 3.26
CA SER A 131 27.48 6.06 4.21
C SER A 131 26.31 6.22 5.19
N ASN A 132 25.10 5.73 4.84
CA ASN A 132 23.89 5.89 5.66
C ASN A 132 23.22 4.56 6.07
N GLN A 133 23.77 3.42 5.67
CA GLN A 133 23.15 2.11 5.89
C GLN A 133 22.90 1.76 7.36
N SER A 134 23.68 2.30 8.29
CA SER A 134 23.48 2.09 9.72
C SER A 134 22.24 2.80 10.28
N GLN A 135 21.68 3.76 9.55
CA GLN A 135 20.47 4.51 9.92
C GLN A 135 19.20 3.79 9.40
N TYR A 136 19.33 2.92 8.39
CA TYR A 136 18.22 2.30 7.68
C TYR A 136 18.37 0.78 7.69
N ASN A 137 17.97 0.14 8.79
CA ASN A 137 17.99 -1.33 8.89
C ASN A 137 16.91 -1.96 8.03
N ASP A 138 15.72 -1.35 7.99
CA ASP A 138 14.60 -1.79 7.17
C ASP A 138 14.62 -1.05 5.83
N TYR A 139 14.57 -1.79 4.74
CA TYR A 139 14.63 -1.20 3.39
C TYR A 139 14.07 -2.12 2.31
N VAL A 140 13.61 -1.51 1.24
CA VAL A 140 13.18 -2.19 0.00
C VAL A 140 14.40 -2.44 -0.89
N TYR A 141 14.50 -3.64 -1.44
CA TYR A 141 15.56 -4.02 -2.38
C TYR A 141 14.98 -4.44 -3.72
N PHE A 142 15.08 -3.57 -4.73
CA PHE A 142 14.63 -3.88 -6.09
C PHE A 142 15.64 -4.79 -6.79
N LYS A 143 15.20 -5.97 -7.25
CA LYS A 143 16.07 -6.99 -7.83
C LYS A 143 15.48 -7.62 -9.09
N PRO A 144 16.31 -8.26 -9.95
CA PRO A 144 15.81 -9.11 -11.03
C PRO A 144 15.00 -10.28 -10.48
N ALA A 145 13.91 -10.64 -11.18
CA ALA A 145 13.05 -11.76 -10.83
C ALA A 145 12.36 -12.34 -12.08
N SER A 146 11.62 -13.43 -11.91
CA SER A 146 10.81 -14.07 -12.96
C SER A 146 9.50 -13.32 -13.24
N GLY A 147 9.00 -12.51 -12.30
CA GLY A 147 7.79 -11.69 -12.42
C GLY A 147 7.94 -10.34 -11.74
N CYS A 148 6.82 -9.60 -11.63
CA CYS A 148 6.70 -8.40 -10.83
C CYS A 148 6.02 -8.78 -9.52
N TRP A 149 6.64 -8.51 -8.38
CA TRP A 149 6.07 -8.89 -7.09
C TRP A 149 6.67 -8.10 -5.93
N SER A 150 5.94 -8.05 -4.82
CA SER A 150 6.35 -7.40 -3.57
C SER A 150 5.74 -8.07 -2.34
N TYR A 151 6.32 -7.80 -1.17
CA TYR A 151 5.66 -7.97 0.12
C TYR A 151 4.68 -6.81 0.37
N VAL A 152 3.68 -7.01 1.25
CA VAL A 152 2.75 -5.95 1.62
C VAL A 152 3.16 -5.29 2.93
N GLY A 153 3.42 -3.98 2.88
CA GLY A 153 3.87 -3.19 4.02
C GLY A 153 5.33 -3.46 4.42
N ARG A 154 5.78 -2.78 5.47
CA ARG A 154 7.12 -2.93 6.04
C ARG A 154 7.24 -4.24 6.80
N GLN A 155 8.17 -5.10 6.40
CA GLN A 155 8.38 -6.43 6.98
C GLN A 155 9.51 -6.47 8.04
N GLY A 156 10.31 -5.40 8.14
CA GLY A 156 11.53 -5.39 8.93
C GLY A 156 12.73 -5.96 8.16
N GLY A 157 13.90 -5.39 8.37
CA GLY A 157 15.11 -5.76 7.63
C GLY A 157 15.01 -5.45 6.13
N ARG A 158 15.71 -6.25 5.33
CA ARG A 158 15.61 -6.19 3.87
C ARG A 158 14.35 -6.90 3.41
N GLN A 159 13.54 -6.22 2.60
CA GLN A 159 12.45 -6.84 1.85
C GLN A 159 12.64 -6.63 0.34
N ASP A 160 12.49 -7.70 -0.41
CA ASP A 160 12.73 -7.67 -1.85
C ASP A 160 11.48 -7.23 -2.61
N VAL A 161 11.68 -6.48 -3.69
CA VAL A 161 10.73 -6.25 -4.78
C VAL A 161 11.31 -6.84 -6.04
N GLY A 162 10.66 -7.88 -6.55
CA GLY A 162 11.09 -8.59 -7.76
C GLY A 162 10.59 -7.89 -9.02
N LEU A 163 11.47 -7.71 -10.00
CA LEU A 163 11.13 -7.06 -11.26
C LEU A 163 11.72 -7.84 -12.45
N ALA A 164 10.88 -8.58 -13.16
CA ALA A 164 11.25 -9.19 -14.43
C ALA A 164 11.62 -8.11 -15.47
N SER A 165 12.32 -8.49 -16.53
CA SER A 165 12.79 -7.56 -17.57
C SER A 165 11.63 -6.79 -18.25
N GLY A 166 10.46 -7.39 -18.34
CA GLY A 166 9.27 -6.79 -18.94
C GLY A 166 8.37 -6.00 -17.98
N CYS A 167 8.66 -5.96 -16.66
CA CYS A 167 7.89 -5.10 -15.75
C CYS A 167 8.06 -3.63 -16.16
N SER A 168 6.96 -2.94 -16.42
CA SER A 168 6.93 -1.52 -16.79
C SER A 168 7.14 -0.60 -15.58
N THR A 169 7.22 0.71 -15.80
CA THR A 169 7.14 1.70 -14.72
C THR A 169 5.82 1.58 -13.95
N GLY A 170 4.70 1.35 -14.64
CA GLY A 170 3.38 1.17 -14.01
C GLY A 170 3.31 -0.08 -13.14
N ASN A 171 3.88 -1.22 -13.57
CA ASN A 171 4.04 -2.39 -12.71
C ASN A 171 4.88 -2.03 -11.47
N THR A 172 5.98 -1.28 -11.65
CA THR A 172 6.83 -0.89 -10.52
C THR A 172 6.11 0.06 -9.55
N ILE A 173 5.24 0.97 -10.03
CA ILE A 173 4.37 1.80 -9.18
C ILE A 173 3.43 0.89 -8.37
N HIS A 174 2.85 -0.14 -9.00
CA HIS A 174 1.98 -1.12 -8.36
C HIS A 174 2.72 -1.89 -7.26
N GLU A 175 3.91 -2.44 -7.53
CA GLU A 175 4.69 -3.19 -6.54
C GLU A 175 5.15 -2.31 -5.36
N ILE A 176 5.46 -1.03 -5.61
CA ILE A 176 5.69 -0.07 -4.54
C ILE A 176 4.41 0.13 -3.72
N GLY A 177 3.22 0.13 -4.33
CA GLY A 177 1.94 0.16 -3.63
C GLY A 177 1.82 -0.94 -2.60
N HIS A 178 2.16 -2.18 -2.96
CA HIS A 178 2.26 -3.28 -2.00
C HIS A 178 3.32 -3.01 -0.92
N ALA A 179 4.53 -2.63 -1.29
CA ALA A 179 5.61 -2.38 -0.34
C ALA A 179 5.26 -1.32 0.72
N ILE A 180 4.39 -0.36 0.40
CA ILE A 180 3.90 0.64 1.35
C ILE A 180 2.60 0.24 2.07
N GLY A 181 2.04 -0.95 1.77
CA GLY A 181 0.96 -1.55 2.54
C GLY A 181 -0.41 -1.63 1.84
N LEU A 182 -0.51 -1.39 0.53
CA LEU A 182 -1.76 -1.57 -0.20
C LEU A 182 -1.95 -3.03 -0.63
N TRP A 183 -3.16 -3.57 -0.43
CA TRP A 183 -3.65 -4.79 -1.04
C TRP A 183 -4.27 -4.51 -2.42
N HIS A 184 -4.75 -5.55 -3.10
CA HIS A 184 -5.48 -5.35 -4.34
C HIS A 184 -6.90 -4.80 -4.11
N GLU A 185 -7.35 -3.87 -4.94
CA GLU A 185 -8.66 -3.22 -4.81
C GLU A 185 -9.83 -4.20 -4.96
N GLN A 186 -9.73 -5.22 -5.83
CA GLN A 186 -10.78 -6.25 -5.99
C GLN A 186 -10.90 -7.20 -4.80
N SER A 187 -9.99 -7.14 -3.84
CA SER A 187 -10.02 -7.98 -2.63
C SER A 187 -10.64 -7.27 -1.43
N ARG A 188 -11.19 -6.06 -1.63
CA ARG A 188 -11.93 -5.30 -0.63
C ARG A 188 -13.11 -6.07 -0.07
N GLU A 189 -13.45 -5.77 1.21
CA GLU A 189 -14.63 -6.34 1.87
C GLU A 189 -15.93 -5.98 1.13
N ASP A 190 -16.05 -4.74 0.63
CA ASP A 190 -17.24 -4.23 -0.04
C ASP A 190 -17.29 -4.52 -1.56
N ARG A 191 -16.29 -5.22 -2.13
CA ARG A 191 -16.13 -5.40 -3.58
C ARG A 191 -17.36 -5.95 -4.29
N ASP A 192 -18.13 -6.85 -3.66
CA ASP A 192 -19.29 -7.51 -4.28
C ASP A 192 -20.46 -6.54 -4.55
N LEU A 193 -20.42 -5.32 -3.99
CA LEU A 193 -21.30 -4.22 -4.35
C LEU A 193 -20.85 -3.50 -5.64
N HIS A 194 -19.61 -3.68 -6.06
CA HIS A 194 -18.95 -2.92 -7.13
C HIS A 194 -18.50 -3.78 -8.30
N ILE A 195 -18.20 -5.04 -8.08
CA ILE A 195 -17.79 -5.98 -9.11
C ILE A 195 -18.49 -7.33 -8.93
N LYS A 196 -18.54 -8.07 -10.03
CA LYS A 196 -18.95 -9.48 -10.05
C LYS A 196 -17.78 -10.34 -10.51
N VAL A 197 -17.40 -11.31 -9.67
CA VAL A 197 -16.43 -12.35 -10.02
C VAL A 197 -17.13 -13.48 -10.76
N HIS A 198 -16.59 -13.86 -11.91
CA HIS A 198 -17.08 -14.95 -12.76
C HIS A 198 -16.23 -16.21 -12.54
N TRP A 199 -16.48 -16.90 -11.44
CA TRP A 199 -15.74 -18.07 -10.98
C TRP A 199 -15.54 -19.13 -12.07
N ASN A 200 -16.56 -19.34 -12.92
CA ASN A 200 -16.50 -20.29 -14.03
C ASN A 200 -15.51 -19.92 -15.14
N ASN A 201 -15.04 -18.67 -15.19
CA ASN A 201 -14.05 -18.21 -16.16
C ASN A 201 -12.62 -18.25 -15.59
N ILE A 202 -12.45 -18.44 -14.30
CA ILE A 202 -11.14 -18.51 -13.64
C ILE A 202 -10.48 -19.86 -13.94
N GLN A 203 -9.17 -19.84 -14.16
CA GLN A 203 -8.36 -21.05 -14.30
C GLN A 203 -8.52 -21.92 -13.05
N THR A 204 -8.67 -23.22 -13.25
CA THR A 204 -8.83 -24.17 -12.15
C THR A 204 -7.63 -24.14 -11.21
N GLY A 205 -7.88 -24.01 -9.90
CA GLY A 205 -6.86 -23.88 -8.87
C GLY A 205 -6.37 -22.45 -8.64
N LYS A 206 -6.92 -21.45 -9.35
CA LYS A 206 -6.55 -20.03 -9.19
C LYS A 206 -7.65 -19.19 -8.53
N GLU A 207 -8.72 -19.83 -8.08
CA GLU A 207 -9.87 -19.19 -7.46
C GLU A 207 -9.47 -18.40 -6.20
N HIS A 208 -8.48 -18.89 -5.44
CA HIS A 208 -7.97 -18.25 -4.22
C HIS A 208 -7.38 -16.85 -4.45
N ASN A 209 -6.98 -16.50 -5.70
CA ASN A 209 -6.50 -15.15 -6.03
C ASN A 209 -7.63 -14.10 -6.09
N PHE A 210 -8.86 -14.52 -5.81
CA PHE A 210 -10.06 -13.66 -5.75
C PHE A 210 -10.69 -13.65 -4.36
N ASP A 211 -9.98 -14.10 -3.33
CA ASP A 211 -10.46 -14.03 -1.94
C ASP A 211 -10.50 -12.57 -1.46
N GLN A 212 -11.34 -12.28 -0.46
CA GLN A 212 -11.49 -10.95 0.13
C GLN A 212 -10.66 -10.81 1.40
N HIS A 213 -10.06 -9.64 1.60
CA HIS A 213 -9.34 -9.29 2.82
C HIS A 213 -10.27 -8.68 3.87
N ILE A 214 -11.13 -9.50 4.48
CA ILE A 214 -12.10 -9.05 5.48
C ILE A 214 -11.46 -8.80 6.85
N THR A 215 -10.38 -9.51 7.18
CA THR A 215 -9.80 -9.48 8.53
C THR A 215 -8.41 -8.85 8.62
N ASP A 216 -7.75 -8.63 7.51
CA ASP A 216 -6.35 -8.18 7.40
C ASP A 216 -6.15 -6.97 6.49
N GLY A 217 -7.23 -6.39 6.04
CA GLY A 217 -7.25 -5.20 5.23
C GLY A 217 -8.17 -4.10 5.79
N ASP A 218 -7.83 -2.80 5.60
CA ASP A 218 -8.65 -1.62 5.96
C ASP A 218 -9.12 -0.86 4.70
N ASP A 219 -10.48 -0.69 4.31
CA ASP A 219 -11.02 0.01 3.11
C ASP A 219 -10.99 1.54 3.27
N TYR A 220 -10.07 2.22 2.63
CA TYR A 220 -9.95 3.68 2.66
C TYR A 220 -10.78 4.34 1.54
N GLY A 221 -11.88 4.99 1.93
CA GLY A 221 -12.76 5.66 0.97
C GLY A 221 -13.61 4.71 0.12
N PRO A 222 -14.31 5.23 -0.91
CA PRO A 222 -15.15 4.43 -1.79
C PRO A 222 -14.31 3.53 -2.71
N TYR A 223 -14.93 2.45 -3.21
CA TYR A 223 -14.33 1.53 -4.19
C TYR A 223 -13.85 2.27 -5.45
N ASP A 224 -12.61 2.02 -5.86
CA ASP A 224 -11.97 2.73 -6.95
C ASP A 224 -11.65 1.83 -8.16
N TYR A 225 -12.51 1.87 -9.18
CA TYR A 225 -12.29 1.15 -10.44
C TYR A 225 -11.00 1.56 -11.17
N ASN A 226 -10.47 2.78 -10.91
CA ASN A 226 -9.26 3.29 -11.53
C ASN A 226 -8.01 3.02 -10.71
N SER A 227 -8.11 2.37 -9.55
CA SER A 227 -6.95 2.04 -8.71
C SER A 227 -5.90 1.29 -9.53
N ILE A 228 -4.64 1.68 -9.36
CA ILE A 228 -3.51 0.94 -9.93
C ILE A 228 -3.39 -0.47 -9.30
N MET A 229 -3.99 -0.65 -8.12
CA MET A 229 -4.02 -1.92 -7.41
C MET A 229 -5.14 -2.86 -7.86
N HIS A 230 -6.00 -2.44 -8.79
CA HIS A 230 -7.10 -3.28 -9.30
C HIS A 230 -6.61 -4.28 -10.35
N TYR A 231 -7.12 -5.52 -10.30
CA TYR A 231 -6.97 -6.48 -11.41
C TYR A 231 -7.64 -5.97 -12.66
N HIS A 232 -7.14 -6.41 -13.82
CA HIS A 232 -7.87 -6.22 -15.06
C HIS A 232 -8.97 -7.29 -15.23
N ALA A 233 -9.89 -7.02 -16.15
CA ALA A 233 -11.12 -7.81 -16.31
C ALA A 233 -10.92 -9.30 -16.62
N THR A 234 -9.78 -9.69 -17.18
CA THR A 234 -9.48 -11.08 -17.59
C THR A 234 -8.35 -11.73 -16.78
N ALA A 235 -8.03 -11.20 -15.59
CA ALA A 235 -7.02 -11.79 -14.72
C ALA A 235 -7.33 -13.27 -14.45
N PHE A 236 -6.32 -14.15 -14.57
CA PHE A 236 -6.45 -15.60 -14.42
C PHE A 236 -7.57 -16.27 -15.26
N SER A 237 -7.93 -15.69 -16.41
CA SER A 237 -8.98 -16.25 -17.26
C SER A 237 -8.50 -17.50 -18.01
N LYS A 238 -9.24 -18.62 -17.91
CA LYS A 238 -8.96 -19.87 -18.66
C LYS A 238 -9.45 -19.86 -20.10
N ASN A 239 -10.33 -18.94 -20.45
CA ASN A 239 -11.06 -18.94 -21.74
C ASN A 239 -11.04 -17.58 -22.45
N GLY A 240 -10.29 -16.59 -21.91
CA GLY A 240 -10.23 -15.22 -22.44
C GLY A 240 -11.46 -14.37 -22.14
N GLN A 241 -12.49 -14.93 -21.48
CA GLN A 241 -13.66 -14.18 -21.04
C GLN A 241 -13.37 -13.45 -19.73
N PRO A 242 -14.10 -12.37 -19.41
CA PRO A 242 -13.92 -11.66 -18.17
C PRO A 242 -14.08 -12.56 -16.93
N THR A 243 -13.12 -12.49 -16.03
CA THR A 243 -13.20 -13.03 -14.66
C THR A 243 -13.80 -12.02 -13.70
N ILE A 244 -13.74 -10.74 -14.06
CA ILE A 244 -14.34 -9.62 -13.32
C ILE A 244 -15.16 -8.75 -14.27
N THR A 245 -16.39 -8.40 -13.87
CA THR A 245 -17.19 -7.34 -14.51
C THR A 245 -17.62 -6.33 -13.45
N THR A 246 -17.75 -5.05 -13.84
CA THR A 246 -18.07 -3.95 -12.93
C THR A 246 -19.58 -3.77 -12.73
N ILE A 247 -19.96 -3.22 -11.58
CA ILE A 247 -21.32 -2.82 -11.21
C ILE A 247 -21.31 -1.33 -10.85
N PRO A 248 -21.85 -0.40 -11.66
CA PRO A 248 -22.51 -0.65 -12.96
C PRO A 248 -21.52 -1.13 -14.03
N ALA A 249 -22.05 -1.85 -14.99
CA ALA A 249 -21.25 -2.39 -16.11
C ALA A 249 -20.56 -1.29 -16.93
N GLY A 250 -19.42 -1.63 -17.55
CA GLY A 250 -18.73 -0.76 -18.52
C GLY A 250 -17.67 0.19 -17.91
N LYS A 251 -17.34 0.05 -16.62
CA LYS A 251 -16.17 0.73 -16.06
C LYS A 251 -14.89 0.01 -16.50
N SER A 252 -13.85 0.79 -16.83
CA SER A 252 -12.51 0.24 -17.08
C SER A 252 -11.83 -0.07 -15.76
N ILE A 253 -11.14 -1.21 -15.69
CA ILE A 253 -10.39 -1.67 -14.51
C ILE A 253 -9.01 -2.20 -14.92
N GLY A 254 -8.04 -2.20 -14.00
CA GLY A 254 -6.73 -2.83 -14.18
C GLY A 254 -5.72 -1.99 -14.94
N GLN A 255 -5.81 -0.66 -14.88
CA GLN A 255 -4.81 0.22 -15.48
C GLN A 255 -3.44 0.10 -14.77
N ARG A 256 -2.36 0.34 -15.49
CA ARG A 256 -0.97 0.37 -15.00
C ARG A 256 -0.24 1.63 -15.50
N SER A 257 -0.93 2.78 -15.45
CA SER A 257 -0.38 4.07 -15.93
C SER A 257 0.05 4.98 -14.80
N ASN A 258 -0.80 5.18 -13.80
CA ASN A 258 -0.56 6.09 -12.68
C ASN A 258 -1.44 5.80 -11.48
N LEU A 259 -1.09 6.41 -10.34
CA LEU A 259 -1.95 6.43 -9.16
C LEU A 259 -3.27 7.13 -9.46
N SER A 260 -4.35 6.54 -8.99
CA SER A 260 -5.66 7.18 -8.97
C SER A 260 -5.78 8.17 -7.79
N ASN A 261 -6.84 8.97 -7.78
CA ASN A 261 -7.15 9.79 -6.61
C ASN A 261 -7.51 8.94 -5.39
N GLY A 262 -8.09 7.76 -5.59
CA GLY A 262 -8.38 6.78 -4.53
C GLY A 262 -7.10 6.23 -3.91
N ASP A 263 -6.14 5.79 -4.73
CA ASP A 263 -4.83 5.32 -4.27
C ASP A 263 -4.11 6.40 -3.44
N ILE A 264 -4.08 7.64 -3.93
CA ILE A 264 -3.45 8.77 -3.25
C ILE A 264 -4.12 9.04 -1.90
N SER A 265 -5.45 9.05 -1.87
CA SER A 265 -6.23 9.31 -0.66
C SER A 265 -6.08 8.19 0.37
N ALA A 266 -6.04 6.94 -0.07
CA ALA A 266 -5.80 5.78 0.79
C ALA A 266 -4.43 5.88 1.47
N VAL A 267 -3.37 6.16 0.70
CA VAL A 267 -2.01 6.32 1.25
C VAL A 267 -1.92 7.49 2.21
N HIS A 268 -2.53 8.62 1.89
CA HIS A 268 -2.59 9.74 2.83
C HIS A 268 -3.27 9.33 4.15
N ALA A 269 -4.39 8.61 4.10
CA ALA A 269 -5.09 8.13 5.28
C ALA A 269 -4.26 7.12 6.08
N MET A 270 -3.57 6.20 5.41
CA MET A 270 -2.69 5.20 6.03
C MET A 270 -1.49 5.80 6.76
N TYR A 271 -0.98 6.93 6.28
CA TYR A 271 0.25 7.55 6.78
C TYR A 271 0.02 8.84 7.55
N ILE A 272 -1.23 9.13 7.94
CA ILE A 272 -1.53 10.18 8.91
C ILE A 272 -1.24 9.63 10.32
N THR A 273 -0.40 10.33 11.07
CA THR A 273 -0.03 9.89 12.43
C THR A 273 -0.12 11.04 13.44
N TRP A 274 -0.23 10.68 14.74
CA TRP A 274 -0.09 11.63 15.84
C TRP A 274 1.38 11.91 16.15
N HIS A 275 1.79 13.15 15.94
CA HIS A 275 3.09 13.65 16.40
C HIS A 275 2.90 14.35 17.75
N ARG A 276 3.56 13.84 18.78
CA ARG A 276 3.33 14.28 20.17
C ARG A 276 4.39 15.27 20.64
N ASN A 277 4.00 16.16 21.57
CA ASN A 277 4.88 17.09 22.27
C ASN A 277 5.68 18.02 21.33
N MET A 278 5.03 18.47 20.27
CA MET A 278 5.65 19.28 19.21
C MET A 278 5.74 20.75 19.60
N THR A 279 6.73 21.45 19.05
CA THR A 279 6.89 22.90 19.23
C THR A 279 6.41 23.65 17.99
N VAL A 280 5.54 24.63 18.18
CA VAL A 280 5.11 25.55 17.13
C VAL A 280 6.10 26.71 17.05
N ALA A 281 6.82 26.81 15.93
CA ALA A 281 7.81 27.84 15.72
C ALA A 281 7.24 29.07 14.99
N LEU A 282 6.45 28.85 13.94
CA LEU A 282 5.85 29.93 13.14
C LEU A 282 4.40 29.58 12.77
N THR A 283 3.59 30.63 12.55
CA THR A 283 2.24 30.52 12.00
C THR A 283 2.08 31.53 10.86
N TYR A 284 1.34 31.16 9.82
CA TYR A 284 1.05 32.02 8.67
C TYR A 284 -0.39 31.82 8.22
N ALA A 285 -1.09 32.92 7.98
CA ALA A 285 -2.37 32.91 7.30
C ALA A 285 -2.45 34.08 6.30
N SER A 286 -3.24 33.94 5.27
CA SER A 286 -3.57 35.00 4.34
C SER A 286 -5.09 35.25 4.32
N TYR A 287 -5.50 36.28 3.57
CA TYR A 287 -6.93 36.61 3.39
C TYR A 287 -7.69 35.61 2.50
N HIS A 288 -6.99 34.69 1.83
CA HIS A 288 -7.63 33.63 1.07
C HIS A 288 -8.24 32.58 2.01
N SER A 289 -9.45 32.14 1.69
CA SER A 289 -10.14 31.09 2.43
C SER A 289 -9.26 29.86 2.60
N ARG A 290 -9.21 29.30 3.83
CA ARG A 290 -8.48 28.10 4.22
C ARG A 290 -6.97 28.12 3.92
N ASN A 291 -6.36 29.30 3.73
CA ASN A 291 -4.93 29.44 3.51
C ASN A 291 -4.20 29.75 4.81
N ALA A 292 -4.12 28.77 5.69
CA ALA A 292 -3.42 28.82 6.97
C ALA A 292 -2.36 27.72 7.07
N TRP A 293 -1.20 28.07 7.65
CA TRP A 293 -0.03 27.21 7.74
C TRP A 293 0.59 27.31 9.13
N VAL A 294 1.23 26.24 9.56
CA VAL A 294 2.01 26.17 10.78
C VAL A 294 3.40 25.59 10.50
N TYR A 295 4.44 26.20 11.06
CA TYR A 295 5.78 25.62 11.09
C TYR A 295 5.99 24.91 12.42
N ILE A 296 6.12 23.61 12.37
CA ILE A 296 6.36 22.75 13.53
C ILE A 296 7.84 22.34 13.51
N SER A 297 8.53 22.57 14.62
CA SER A 297 9.94 22.17 14.76
C SER A 297 10.06 20.66 14.48
N SER A 298 11.04 20.25 13.71
CA SER A 298 11.26 18.89 13.21
C SER A 298 10.33 18.42 12.07
N MET A 299 9.22 19.11 11.79
CA MET A 299 8.33 18.75 10.69
C MET A 299 8.38 19.74 9.52
N GLY A 300 8.72 21.02 9.79
CA GLY A 300 8.67 22.09 8.80
C GLY A 300 7.27 22.69 8.62
N TRP A 301 7.03 23.37 7.49
CA TRP A 301 5.73 23.95 7.16
C TRP A 301 4.69 22.87 6.87
N ARG A 302 3.50 23.03 7.48
CA ARG A 302 2.32 22.18 7.26
C ARG A 302 1.12 23.07 7.01
N LYS A 303 0.31 22.71 5.98
CA LYS A 303 -0.98 23.33 5.76
C LYS A 303 -1.93 22.91 6.87
N ILE A 304 -2.78 23.83 7.33
CA ILE A 304 -3.84 23.51 8.30
C ILE A 304 -5.12 23.20 7.54
N GLU A 305 -5.68 21.99 7.76
CA GLU A 305 -6.89 21.52 7.09
C GLU A 305 -7.92 21.04 8.12
N GLY A 306 -8.75 21.96 8.58
CA GLY A 306 -9.76 21.70 9.60
C GLY A 306 -11.13 21.20 9.09
N GLY A 307 -11.19 20.70 7.85
CA GLY A 307 -12.42 20.18 7.23
C GLY A 307 -13.43 21.27 6.80
N SER A 308 -13.37 22.45 7.40
CA SER A 308 -14.20 23.63 7.10
C SER A 308 -13.40 24.91 7.32
N GLU A 309 -13.93 26.05 6.85
CA GLU A 309 -13.32 27.37 7.11
C GLU A 309 -13.19 27.66 8.61
N ASN A 310 -14.25 27.40 9.38
CA ASN A 310 -14.24 27.58 10.82
C ASN A 310 -13.27 26.61 11.51
N GLY A 311 -13.20 25.34 11.06
CA GLY A 311 -12.26 24.35 11.58
C GLY A 311 -10.82 24.78 11.36
N THR A 312 -10.47 25.24 10.16
CA THR A 312 -9.13 25.77 9.83
C THR A 312 -8.80 27.00 10.66
N THR A 313 -9.74 27.95 10.83
CA THR A 313 -9.56 29.14 11.64
C THR A 313 -9.35 28.82 13.11
N ASN A 314 -10.16 27.91 13.68
CA ASN A 314 -10.01 27.49 15.08
C ASN A 314 -8.68 26.81 15.36
N MET A 315 -8.24 25.92 14.47
CA MET A 315 -6.92 25.29 14.57
C MET A 315 -5.79 26.31 14.45
N PHE A 316 -5.88 27.25 13.52
CA PHE A 316 -4.90 28.32 13.38
C PHE A 316 -4.79 29.17 14.64
N ALA A 317 -5.93 29.58 15.23
CA ALA A 317 -5.95 30.30 16.49
C ALA A 317 -5.29 29.53 17.63
N ALA A 318 -5.56 28.23 17.75
CA ALA A 318 -4.92 27.36 18.75
C ALA A 318 -3.41 27.22 18.53
N PHE A 319 -2.93 27.16 17.29
CA PHE A 319 -1.48 27.18 17.00
C PHE A 319 -0.85 28.54 17.34
N CYS A 320 -1.53 29.66 17.13
CA CYS A 320 -1.06 30.97 17.54
C CYS A 320 -0.96 31.09 19.08
N GLU A 321 -1.95 30.54 19.80
CA GLU A 321 -1.91 30.45 21.27
C GLU A 321 -0.74 29.60 21.76
N ALA A 322 -0.56 28.40 21.18
CA ALA A 322 0.54 27.51 21.53
C ALA A 322 1.91 28.21 21.37
N LYS A 323 2.09 28.91 20.25
CA LYS A 323 3.31 29.66 19.96
C LYS A 323 3.50 30.81 20.96
N ALA A 324 2.49 31.63 21.20
CA ALA A 324 2.57 32.81 22.07
C ALA A 324 2.89 32.44 23.52
N ASN A 325 2.40 31.31 23.99
CA ASN A 325 2.55 30.83 25.36
C ASN A 325 3.64 29.73 25.52
N SER A 326 4.42 29.45 24.48
CA SER A 326 5.43 28.38 24.44
C SER A 326 4.89 27.00 24.85
N ARG A 327 3.61 26.74 24.60
CA ARG A 327 2.94 25.46 24.87
C ARG A 327 3.30 24.44 23.80
N LYS A 328 3.32 23.21 24.20
CA LYS A 328 3.48 22.08 23.28
C LYS A 328 2.13 21.68 22.69
N VAL A 329 2.18 21.00 21.54
CA VAL A 329 1.00 20.50 20.87
C VAL A 329 1.19 19.03 20.45
N ASN A 330 0.12 18.28 20.45
CA ASN A 330 0.05 17.06 19.65
C ASN A 330 -0.62 17.40 18.33
N VAL A 331 -0.12 16.88 17.22
CA VAL A 331 -0.72 17.10 15.89
C VAL A 331 -0.95 15.79 15.17
N TYR A 332 -2.13 15.64 14.59
CA TYR A 332 -2.48 14.54 13.70
C TYR A 332 -2.24 15.02 12.28
N ALA A 333 -1.16 14.55 11.68
CA ALA A 333 -0.63 15.12 10.44
C ALA A 333 0.02 14.08 9.55
N ASP A 334 0.03 14.37 8.27
CA ASP A 334 0.90 13.73 7.28
C ASP A 334 2.14 14.61 6.97
N GLY A 335 2.88 14.22 5.92
CA GLY A 335 4.05 14.95 5.45
C GLY A 335 3.78 16.42 5.03
N ASN A 336 2.55 16.80 4.76
CA ASN A 336 2.20 18.11 4.20
C ASN A 336 1.13 18.88 4.99
N THR A 337 0.25 18.20 5.73
CA THR A 337 -0.99 18.78 6.27
C THR A 337 -1.22 18.36 7.71
N VAL A 338 -1.72 19.29 8.53
CA VAL A 338 -2.26 19.02 9.87
C VAL A 338 -3.78 18.97 9.79
N TYR A 339 -4.38 17.88 10.23
CA TYR A 339 -5.81 17.62 10.23
C TYR A 339 -6.46 17.81 11.59
N ARG A 340 -5.72 17.58 12.69
CA ARG A 340 -6.17 17.77 14.07
C ARG A 340 -5.01 18.24 14.94
N MET A 341 -5.32 18.92 16.03
CA MET A 341 -4.35 19.29 17.05
C MET A 341 -4.95 19.21 18.46
N GLU A 342 -4.11 18.96 19.41
CA GLU A 342 -4.37 19.07 20.85
C GLU A 342 -3.38 20.06 21.45
N LEU A 343 -3.85 20.99 22.22
CA LEU A 343 -3.02 21.94 22.96
C LEU A 343 -2.67 21.33 24.33
N LEU A 344 -1.39 21.24 24.68
CA LEU A 344 -0.91 20.63 25.91
C LEU A 344 -0.71 21.67 27.02
#